data_ee1bfaca0067e15976a01a7e5af6c6de
#
_entry.id   ee1bfaca0067e15976a01a7e5af6c6de
#
_cell.length_a   1.000
_cell.length_b   1.000
_cell.length_c   1.000
_cell.angle_alpha   90.00
_cell.angle_beta   90.00
_cell.angle_gamma   90.00
#
_symmetry.space_group_name_H-M   'P 1'
#
loop_
_entity.id
_entity.type
_entity.pdbx_description
1 polymer ?
#
loop_
_entity_poly.entity_id
_entity_poly.type
_entity_poly.pdbx_seq_one_letter_code
_entity_poly.pdbx_strand_id
1 'polypeptide(L)'
;MRNAFKVLAGVALVIILMVALHGTEQIRAASSDTTVALYDSAEIGVISEVLNLSLKKGINRVQLDDLAGLNVEEITVRPLDPNVQFLGLYSSESSENMYDSNVGSDVEVKTSSGDVIRGKFLGLKDGKLVIQGEDGLYAVNPSELVYFKASRMEKKGGVYALFSAPEDGKYAVEVTYRVPGMSWGSRYKLYLGEKTARLFGYIIVKNPTSKEYENAKVALVSGDVQFYSPYSPRYVYTLAVAAEKSGGSQGEPVKVEAFHVYPLGPTDIKAASTMMIPYISTEVEIKRQYLYESWSYDRTANVYESISFKADRVLPAGVVEIYRETDGGNLLIGENHIEHTPKGDVVRIGIGKDYDLKGTTKVLDSEHGEGWAKYRVKVTIENFGDDSKTVIVRHYKYGGKLISSTVSPSDETAQYVEFILTVPAGGSRSVTFEYEVNW
;
A
#
# COMPACT_ATOMS: atom_id res chain seq x y z
N MET A 1 55.47 -0.72 -8.07
CA MET A 1 54.27 -1.46 -7.67
C MET A 1 54.34 -2.15 -6.29
N ARG A 2 55.50 -2.61 -5.82
CA ARG A 2 55.61 -3.31 -4.50
C ARG A 2 55.50 -2.41 -3.26
N ASN A 3 55.74 -1.10 -3.39
CA ASN A 3 55.64 -0.15 -2.26
C ASN A 3 54.25 0.46 -2.08
N ALA A 4 53.42 0.51 -3.11
CA ALA A 4 52.02 0.98 -3.00
C ALA A 4 51.15 -0.02 -2.25
N PHE A 5 51.41 -1.32 -2.40
CA PHE A 5 50.66 -2.38 -1.70
C PHE A 5 50.93 -2.43 -0.18
N LYS A 6 52.14 -2.05 0.24
CA LYS A 6 52.48 -2.00 1.67
C LYS A 6 51.87 -0.80 2.37
N VAL A 7 51.64 0.31 1.67
CA VAL A 7 50.98 1.51 2.20
C VAL A 7 49.48 1.27 2.35
N LEU A 8 48.82 0.61 1.39
CA LEU A 8 47.42 0.28 1.47
C LEU A 8 47.10 -0.74 2.60
N ALA A 9 47.94 -1.76 2.76
CA ALA A 9 47.82 -2.73 3.83
C ALA A 9 48.02 -2.11 5.22
N GLY A 10 48.92 -1.12 5.35
CA GLY A 10 49.16 -0.38 6.56
C GLY A 10 48.00 0.54 6.95
N VAL A 11 47.36 1.19 6.00
CA VAL A 11 46.22 2.07 6.20
C VAL A 11 44.96 1.25 6.60
N ALA A 12 44.72 0.10 5.97
CA ALA A 12 43.64 -0.80 6.33
C ALA A 12 43.78 -1.36 7.75
N LEU A 13 44.99 -1.71 8.15
CA LEU A 13 45.27 -2.23 9.50
C LEU A 13 45.13 -1.14 10.57
N VAL A 14 45.51 0.10 10.30
CA VAL A 14 45.33 1.24 11.22
C VAL A 14 43.85 1.63 11.36
N ILE A 15 43.05 1.54 10.30
CA ILE A 15 41.62 1.81 10.34
C ILE A 15 40.91 0.76 11.22
N ILE A 16 41.26 -0.52 11.12
CA ILE A 16 40.67 -1.58 11.94
C ILE A 16 41.09 -1.44 13.42
N LEU A 17 42.31 -0.98 13.71
CA LEU A 17 42.78 -0.81 15.10
C LEU A 17 42.20 0.46 15.77
N MET A 18 41.94 1.53 15.01
CA MET A 18 41.33 2.76 15.56
C MET A 18 39.85 2.61 15.89
N VAL A 19 39.11 1.80 15.13
CA VAL A 19 37.67 1.52 15.42
C VAL A 19 37.50 0.73 16.73
N ALA A 20 38.51 0.00 17.19
CA ALA A 20 38.47 -0.77 18.44
C ALA A 20 38.71 0.09 19.72
N LEU A 21 39.14 1.34 19.58
CA LEU A 21 39.59 2.16 20.73
C LEU A 21 38.66 3.31 21.11
N HIS A 22 37.62 3.59 20.33
CA HIS A 22 36.66 4.65 20.70
C HIS A 22 35.37 4.02 21.25
N GLY A 23 35.08 4.29 22.52
CA GLY A 23 33.86 3.86 23.17
C GLY A 23 32.61 4.30 22.38
N THR A 24 31.66 3.41 22.26
CA THR A 24 30.35 3.68 21.66
C THR A 24 29.60 4.66 22.54
N GLU A 25 29.73 5.98 22.33
CA GLU A 25 28.69 6.90 22.73
C GLU A 25 27.46 6.59 21.87
N GLN A 26 26.35 6.23 22.50
CA GLN A 26 25.06 6.12 21.81
C GLN A 26 24.61 7.55 21.45
N ILE A 27 24.85 7.93 20.21
CA ILE A 27 24.35 9.18 19.67
C ILE A 27 22.90 8.92 19.25
N ARG A 28 21.95 9.38 20.08
CA ARG A 28 20.53 9.38 19.71
C ARG A 28 20.33 10.47 18.66
N ALA A 29 19.95 10.05 17.46
CA ALA A 29 19.58 10.93 16.37
C ALA A 29 18.16 11.47 16.62
N ALA A 30 17.99 12.80 16.66
CA ALA A 30 16.67 13.42 16.64
C ALA A 30 16.34 13.76 15.17
N SER A 31 15.23 13.24 14.66
CA SER A 31 14.74 13.62 13.32
C SER A 31 14.23 15.05 13.34
N SER A 32 14.64 15.86 12.36
CA SER A 32 14.19 17.26 12.21
C SER A 32 13.18 17.45 11.08
N ASP A 33 13.12 16.55 10.11
CA ASP A 33 12.21 16.59 8.96
C ASP A 33 11.99 15.16 8.45
N THR A 34 10.75 14.71 8.44
CA THR A 34 10.39 13.35 8.02
C THR A 34 9.43 13.42 6.84
N THR A 35 9.77 12.73 5.77
CA THR A 35 8.90 12.53 4.61
C THR A 35 8.54 11.06 4.50
N VAL A 36 7.27 10.76 4.25
CA VAL A 36 6.74 9.41 4.07
C VAL A 36 6.02 9.33 2.74
N ALA A 37 6.54 8.57 1.79
CA ALA A 37 5.88 8.25 0.55
C ALA A 37 5.29 6.83 0.63
N LEU A 38 3.96 6.70 0.51
CA LEU A 38 3.26 5.42 0.55
C LEU A 38 2.81 5.04 -0.85
N TYR A 39 3.09 3.81 -1.25
CA TYR A 39 2.76 3.26 -2.56
C TYR A 39 1.64 2.23 -2.43
N ASP A 40 0.53 2.44 -3.17
CA ASP A 40 -0.65 1.56 -3.12
C ASP A 40 -0.38 0.19 -3.75
N SER A 41 0.21 0.16 -4.94
CA SER A 41 0.42 -1.05 -5.73
C SER A 41 1.50 -1.99 -5.19
N ALA A 42 2.45 -1.46 -4.41
CA ALA A 42 3.62 -2.20 -3.93
C ALA A 42 3.58 -2.55 -2.43
N GLU A 43 2.63 -1.96 -1.68
CA GLU A 43 2.56 -2.08 -0.22
C GLU A 43 3.91 -1.74 0.47
N ILE A 44 4.55 -0.67 0.01
CA ILE A 44 5.84 -0.19 0.51
C ILE A 44 5.72 1.27 0.93
N GLY A 45 6.27 1.61 2.09
CA GLY A 45 6.58 2.97 2.49
C GLY A 45 8.04 3.30 2.17
N VAL A 46 8.29 4.46 1.58
CA VAL A 46 9.64 5.03 1.45
C VAL A 46 9.73 6.21 2.41
N ILE A 47 10.61 6.08 3.38
CA ILE A 47 10.79 7.06 4.46
C ILE A 47 12.11 7.80 4.22
N SER A 48 12.09 9.11 4.31
CA SER A 48 13.29 9.95 4.32
C SER A 48 13.28 10.81 5.58
N GLU A 49 14.35 10.72 6.37
CA GLU A 49 14.50 11.46 7.62
C GLU A 49 15.83 12.21 7.62
N VAL A 50 15.81 13.45 8.10
CA VAL A 50 17.04 14.21 8.34
C VAL A 50 17.41 14.08 9.81
N LEU A 51 18.52 13.40 10.06
CA LEU A 51 19.06 13.16 11.39
C LEU A 51 20.17 14.16 11.70
N ASN A 52 20.15 14.77 12.89
CA ASN A 52 21.24 15.60 13.38
C ASN A 52 22.19 14.76 14.24
N LEU A 53 23.35 14.44 13.69
CA LEU A 53 24.37 13.59 14.32
C LEU A 53 25.47 14.44 14.97
N SER A 54 25.81 14.14 16.23
CA SER A 54 26.98 14.75 16.87
C SER A 54 28.22 13.90 16.55
N LEU A 55 29.04 14.35 15.60
CA LEU A 55 30.23 13.62 15.18
C LEU A 55 31.49 14.25 15.80
N LYS A 56 32.48 13.42 16.09
CA LYS A 56 33.84 13.81 16.49
C LYS A 56 34.74 13.87 15.27
N LYS A 57 35.81 14.65 15.36
CA LYS A 57 36.85 14.67 14.31
C LYS A 57 37.37 13.27 14.03
N GLY A 58 37.41 12.86 12.76
CA GLY A 58 37.87 11.54 12.32
C GLY A 58 36.72 10.57 12.12
N ILE A 59 36.94 9.27 12.36
CA ILE A 59 36.01 8.20 12.07
C ILE A 59 35.00 8.03 13.22
N ASN A 60 33.70 8.05 12.88
CA ASN A 60 32.60 7.87 13.80
C ASN A 60 31.79 6.64 13.39
N ARG A 61 31.30 5.92 14.41
CA ARG A 61 30.33 4.82 14.29
C ARG A 61 29.03 5.29 14.94
N VAL A 62 27.98 5.39 14.16
CA VAL A 62 26.65 5.81 14.61
C VAL A 62 25.70 4.64 14.50
N GLN A 63 24.99 4.32 15.56
CA GLN A 63 23.89 3.35 15.53
C GLN A 63 22.61 4.06 15.09
N LEU A 64 21.93 3.46 14.11
CA LEU A 64 20.64 3.88 13.61
C LEU A 64 19.57 2.97 14.24
N ASP A 65 19.20 3.27 15.50
CA ASP A 65 18.39 2.38 16.36
C ASP A 65 17.04 2.00 15.73
N ASP A 66 16.39 2.92 15.04
CA ASP A 66 15.06 2.74 14.45
C ASP A 66 15.05 1.91 13.16
N LEU A 67 16.24 1.54 12.66
CA LEU A 67 16.39 0.77 11.42
C LEU A 67 16.77 -0.70 11.66
N ALA A 68 16.75 -1.13 12.92
CA ALA A 68 17.03 -2.52 13.27
C ALA A 68 16.05 -3.47 12.58
N GLY A 69 16.58 -4.48 11.90
CA GLY A 69 15.78 -5.47 11.15
C GLY A 69 15.49 -5.10 9.68
N LEU A 70 15.86 -3.89 9.23
CA LEU A 70 15.81 -3.56 7.81
C LEU A 70 17.05 -4.10 7.07
N ASN A 71 16.86 -4.42 5.80
CA ASN A 71 17.97 -4.81 4.92
C ASN A 71 18.83 -3.57 4.61
N VAL A 72 20.13 -3.64 4.89
CA VAL A 72 21.07 -2.53 4.65
C VAL A 72 21.14 -2.10 3.18
N GLU A 73 20.84 -2.99 2.24
CA GLU A 73 20.78 -2.69 0.80
C GLU A 73 19.59 -1.76 0.44
N GLU A 74 18.62 -1.67 1.31
CA GLU A 74 17.43 -0.81 1.13
C GLU A 74 17.54 0.53 1.86
N ILE A 75 18.70 0.80 2.47
CA ILE A 75 18.98 2.03 3.22
C ILE A 75 19.99 2.86 2.46
N THR A 76 19.65 4.12 2.22
CA THR A 76 20.55 5.13 1.64
C THR A 76 20.88 6.15 2.71
N VAL A 77 22.18 6.46 2.85
CA VAL A 77 22.68 7.46 3.81
C VAL A 77 23.41 8.55 3.05
N ARG A 78 23.00 9.78 3.21
CA ARG A 78 23.56 10.94 2.51
C ARG A 78 23.87 12.08 3.50
N PRO A 79 25.14 12.34 3.83
CA PRO A 79 25.49 13.56 4.55
C PRO A 79 25.07 14.80 3.74
N LEU A 80 24.49 15.79 4.41
CA LEU A 80 24.12 17.06 3.76
C LEU A 80 25.26 18.08 3.79
N ASP A 81 26.26 17.89 4.67
CA ASP A 81 27.51 18.65 4.64
C ASP A 81 28.53 17.97 3.70
N PRO A 82 29.05 18.66 2.68
CA PRO A 82 29.98 18.07 1.70
C PRO A 82 31.33 17.67 2.32
N ASN A 83 31.67 18.15 3.50
CA ASN A 83 32.94 17.83 4.18
C ASN A 83 32.81 16.56 5.04
N VAL A 84 31.62 16.04 5.26
CA VAL A 84 31.39 14.79 5.95
C VAL A 84 31.29 13.66 4.92
N GLN A 85 32.11 12.63 5.10
CA GLN A 85 32.11 11.47 4.21
C GLN A 85 31.36 10.30 4.85
N PHE A 86 30.42 9.71 4.11
CA PHE A 86 29.84 8.42 4.44
C PHE A 86 30.81 7.32 4.00
N LEU A 87 31.21 6.44 4.93
CA LEU A 87 32.21 5.40 4.70
C LEU A 87 31.60 4.01 4.50
N GLY A 88 30.39 3.78 5.01
CA GLY A 88 29.72 2.51 4.86
C GLY A 88 28.59 2.29 5.87
N LEU A 89 27.78 1.27 5.59
CA LEU A 89 26.66 0.82 6.40
C LEU A 89 26.79 -0.69 6.61
N TYR A 90 26.48 -1.16 7.81
CA TYR A 90 26.41 -2.59 8.08
C TYR A 90 25.36 -2.89 9.14
N SER A 91 24.78 -4.09 9.09
CA SER A 91 23.93 -4.62 10.16
C SER A 91 24.72 -5.57 11.05
N SER A 92 24.41 -5.58 12.32
CA SER A 92 24.82 -6.63 13.24
C SER A 92 23.55 -7.34 13.73
N GLU A 93 23.60 -8.67 13.76
CA GLU A 93 22.54 -9.46 14.35
C GLU A 93 22.52 -9.25 15.88
N SER A 94 21.33 -9.33 16.48
CA SER A 94 21.25 -9.47 17.94
C SER A 94 21.89 -10.79 18.31
N SER A 95 22.75 -10.82 19.31
CA SER A 95 23.10 -12.11 19.91
C SER A 95 21.83 -12.60 20.62
N GLU A 96 21.23 -13.67 20.11
CA GLU A 96 20.00 -14.27 20.66
C GLU A 96 20.21 -14.81 22.10
N ASN A 97 21.44 -14.71 22.60
CA ASN A 97 21.83 -15.33 23.84
C ASN A 97 22.62 -14.34 24.71
N MET A 98 22.13 -14.11 25.94
CA MET A 98 22.82 -13.28 26.95
C MET A 98 24.28 -13.73 27.20
N TYR A 99 24.61 -14.97 26.90
CA TYR A 99 25.98 -15.48 27.05
C TYR A 99 26.90 -14.89 25.98
N ASP A 100 26.47 -14.85 24.71
CA ASP A 100 27.30 -14.35 23.60
C ASP A 100 27.61 -12.85 23.74
N SER A 101 26.66 -12.08 24.30
CA SER A 101 26.85 -10.65 24.57
C SER A 101 27.93 -10.37 25.62
N ASN A 102 28.21 -11.33 26.46
CA ASN A 102 29.09 -11.20 27.62
C ASN A 102 30.44 -11.91 27.46
N VAL A 103 30.73 -12.46 26.28
CA VAL A 103 32.06 -13.03 26.00
C VAL A 103 33.13 -11.95 26.18
N GLY A 104 34.15 -12.27 26.96
CA GLY A 104 35.24 -11.37 27.33
C GLY A 104 34.91 -10.39 28.47
N SER A 105 33.72 -10.45 29.07
CA SER A 105 33.35 -9.66 30.26
C SER A 105 33.57 -10.42 31.53
N ASP A 106 33.71 -9.69 32.66
CA ASP A 106 33.70 -10.29 33.98
C ASP A 106 32.29 -10.70 34.39
N VAL A 107 32.12 -11.93 34.81
CA VAL A 107 30.84 -12.51 35.21
C VAL A 107 30.95 -13.17 36.60
N GLU A 108 29.80 -13.31 37.24
CA GLU A 108 29.61 -14.11 38.43
C GLU A 108 28.49 -15.11 38.17
N VAL A 109 28.77 -16.39 38.37
CA VAL A 109 27.76 -17.44 38.25
C VAL A 109 27.62 -18.17 39.57
N LYS A 110 26.39 -18.60 39.88
CA LYS A 110 26.14 -19.48 41.03
C LYS A 110 25.52 -20.78 40.52
N THR A 111 26.10 -21.90 40.94
CA THR A 111 25.61 -23.22 40.62
C THR A 111 24.58 -23.72 41.65
N SER A 112 23.84 -24.75 41.29
CA SER A 112 22.87 -25.42 42.16
C SER A 112 23.56 -26.15 43.32
N SER A 113 24.87 -26.49 43.20
CA SER A 113 25.71 -26.99 44.29
C SER A 113 26.07 -25.91 45.32
N GLY A 114 25.82 -24.63 44.99
CA GLY A 114 26.10 -23.49 45.84
C GLY A 114 27.42 -22.78 45.56
N ASP A 115 28.22 -23.29 44.63
CA ASP A 115 29.50 -22.69 44.25
C ASP A 115 29.30 -21.36 43.53
N VAL A 116 30.09 -20.36 43.88
CA VAL A 116 30.10 -19.04 43.22
C VAL A 116 31.42 -18.87 42.49
N ILE A 117 31.35 -18.81 41.16
CA ILE A 117 32.50 -18.67 40.28
C ILE A 117 32.51 -17.26 39.74
N ARG A 118 33.63 -16.53 39.86
CA ARG A 118 33.88 -15.21 39.34
C ARG A 118 35.04 -15.25 38.37
N GLY A 119 34.92 -14.56 37.26
CA GLY A 119 36.00 -14.50 36.31
C GLY A 119 35.58 -14.01 34.94
N LYS A 120 36.49 -14.08 33.99
CA LYS A 120 36.27 -13.68 32.61
C LYS A 120 35.54 -14.77 31.86
N PHE A 121 34.37 -14.44 31.32
CA PHE A 121 33.60 -15.36 30.51
C PHE A 121 34.20 -15.50 29.10
N LEU A 122 34.58 -16.72 28.74
CA LEU A 122 35.20 -17.03 27.44
C LEU A 122 34.22 -17.51 26.38
N GLY A 123 32.96 -17.74 26.73
CA GLY A 123 31.92 -18.19 25.83
C GLY A 123 31.37 -19.57 26.14
N LEU A 124 30.47 -20.05 25.27
CA LEU A 124 29.96 -21.42 25.30
C LEU A 124 30.88 -22.32 24.48
N LYS A 125 31.34 -23.42 25.08
CA LYS A 125 32.14 -24.45 24.42
C LYS A 125 31.55 -25.81 24.77
N ASP A 126 31.21 -26.60 23.79
CA ASP A 126 30.53 -27.89 23.93
C ASP A 126 29.29 -27.83 24.84
N GLY A 127 28.50 -26.73 24.71
CA GLY A 127 27.30 -26.50 25.52
C GLY A 127 27.54 -26.08 26.97
N LYS A 128 28.77 -25.86 27.40
CA LYS A 128 29.16 -25.42 28.73
C LYS A 128 29.65 -23.97 28.70
N LEU A 129 29.31 -23.21 29.73
CA LEU A 129 29.89 -21.89 30.00
C LEU A 129 31.33 -22.07 30.48
N VAL A 130 32.26 -21.41 29.75
CA VAL A 130 33.70 -21.45 30.13
C VAL A 130 34.05 -20.10 30.76
N ILE A 131 34.52 -20.14 32.00
CA ILE A 131 34.88 -18.99 32.81
C ILE A 131 36.32 -19.13 33.27
N GLN A 132 37.13 -18.12 33.01
CA GLN A 132 38.50 -18.04 33.54
C GLN A 132 38.47 -17.31 34.88
N GLY A 133 38.54 -18.07 35.96
CA GLY A 133 38.73 -17.54 37.30
C GLY A 133 40.21 -17.35 37.64
N GLU A 134 40.47 -16.94 38.89
CA GLU A 134 41.82 -16.65 39.39
C GLU A 134 42.69 -17.91 39.45
N ASP A 135 42.10 -19.06 39.74
CA ASP A 135 42.75 -20.35 40.00
C ASP A 135 42.58 -21.37 38.86
N GLY A 136 41.92 -21.01 37.76
CA GLY A 136 41.78 -21.89 36.60
C GLY A 136 40.56 -21.65 35.73
N LEU A 137 40.35 -22.60 34.79
CA LEU A 137 39.18 -22.60 33.88
C LEU A 137 38.06 -23.44 34.50
N TYR A 138 36.90 -22.85 34.58
CA TYR A 138 35.66 -23.49 34.98
C TYR A 138 34.76 -23.74 33.76
N ALA A 139 34.23 -24.95 33.67
CA ALA A 139 33.24 -25.32 32.63
C ALA A 139 31.93 -25.72 33.31
N VAL A 140 30.94 -24.87 33.26
CA VAL A 140 29.67 -24.99 33.99
C VAL A 140 28.52 -25.25 33.01
N ASN A 141 27.66 -26.22 33.34
CA ASN A 141 26.44 -26.47 32.55
C ASN A 141 25.44 -25.35 32.77
N PRO A 142 24.84 -24.76 31.71
CA PRO A 142 23.80 -23.77 31.87
C PRO A 142 22.60 -24.24 32.71
N SER A 143 22.27 -25.53 32.65
CA SER A 143 21.18 -26.14 33.43
C SER A 143 21.47 -26.25 34.94
N GLU A 144 22.73 -26.09 35.35
CA GLU A 144 23.16 -26.12 36.76
C GLU A 144 23.21 -24.72 37.37
N LEU A 145 22.89 -23.68 36.63
CA LEU A 145 22.96 -22.32 37.11
C LEU A 145 21.72 -21.92 37.91
N VAL A 146 21.95 -21.32 39.06
CA VAL A 146 20.94 -20.57 39.82
C VAL A 146 20.83 -19.16 39.27
N TYR A 147 21.99 -18.54 38.95
CA TYR A 147 22.03 -17.25 38.23
C TYR A 147 23.34 -17.10 37.44
N PHE A 148 23.23 -16.26 36.38
CA PHE A 148 24.36 -15.70 35.62
C PHE A 148 24.29 -14.19 35.76
N LYS A 149 25.23 -13.57 36.45
CA LYS A 149 25.33 -12.14 36.66
C LYS A 149 26.41 -11.58 35.73
N ALA A 150 26.02 -10.66 34.87
CA ALA A 150 26.90 -10.02 33.92
C ALA A 150 26.64 -8.51 33.88
N SER A 151 27.62 -7.75 33.41
CA SER A 151 27.55 -6.29 33.35
C SER A 151 26.83 -5.78 32.11
N ARG A 152 26.63 -6.60 31.10
CA ARG A 152 25.99 -6.21 29.81
C ARG A 152 24.66 -6.94 29.63
N MET A 153 23.67 -6.17 29.22
CA MET A 153 22.45 -6.75 28.68
C MET A 153 22.70 -7.24 27.24
N GLU A 154 21.76 -8.03 26.69
CA GLU A 154 21.82 -8.47 25.30
C GLU A 154 22.18 -7.33 24.36
N LYS A 155 23.12 -7.57 23.45
CA LYS A 155 23.36 -6.66 22.34
C LYS A 155 22.14 -6.71 21.43
N LYS A 156 21.34 -5.66 21.41
CA LYS A 156 20.34 -5.49 20.36
C LYS A 156 21.06 -5.43 19.02
N GLY A 157 20.65 -6.27 18.08
CA GLY A 157 21.03 -6.11 16.70
C GLY A 157 20.73 -4.70 16.24
N GLY A 158 21.49 -4.17 15.30
CA GLY A 158 21.28 -2.82 14.84
C GLY A 158 21.94 -2.55 13.49
N VAL A 159 21.55 -1.45 12.90
CA VAL A 159 22.18 -0.90 11.71
C VAL A 159 23.18 0.18 12.16
N TYR A 160 24.38 0.13 11.63
CA TYR A 160 25.47 1.04 11.97
C TYR A 160 25.98 1.75 10.72
N ALA A 161 26.07 3.07 10.79
CA ALA A 161 26.67 3.91 9.76
C ALA A 161 28.06 4.41 10.20
N LEU A 162 29.00 4.44 9.29
CA LEU A 162 30.35 4.94 9.48
C LEU A 162 30.53 6.27 8.75
N PHE A 163 31.02 7.27 9.46
CA PHE A 163 31.28 8.61 8.91
C PHE A 163 32.70 9.07 9.24
N SER A 164 33.26 9.90 8.36
CA SER A 164 34.46 10.69 8.65
C SER A 164 34.07 12.16 8.69
N ALA A 165 34.33 12.81 9.82
CA ALA A 165 34.06 14.24 10.02
C ALA A 165 35.37 15.04 10.13
N PRO A 166 35.45 16.27 9.59
CA PRO A 166 36.66 17.09 9.61
C PRO A 166 36.96 17.66 11.00
N GLU A 167 35.93 17.90 11.80
CA GLU A 167 36.00 18.46 13.16
C GLU A 167 34.82 17.97 14.02
N ASP A 168 34.88 18.28 15.32
CA ASP A 168 33.76 18.00 16.23
C ASP A 168 32.59 18.93 15.90
N GLY A 169 31.40 18.36 15.69
CA GLY A 169 30.23 19.17 15.35
C GLY A 169 28.94 18.40 15.24
N LYS A 170 27.85 19.15 14.97
CA LYS A 170 26.55 18.59 14.60
C LYS A 170 26.39 18.66 13.09
N TYR A 171 26.09 17.53 12.49
CA TYR A 171 25.97 17.38 11.05
C TYR A 171 24.62 16.78 10.69
N ALA A 172 23.96 17.37 9.71
CA ALA A 172 22.72 16.85 9.18
C ALA A 172 23.00 15.71 8.18
N VAL A 173 22.32 14.59 8.36
CA VAL A 173 22.44 13.40 7.50
C VAL A 173 21.04 12.96 7.11
N GLU A 174 20.79 12.87 5.81
CA GLU A 174 19.56 12.28 5.30
C GLU A 174 19.69 10.76 5.25
N VAL A 175 18.69 10.06 5.78
CA VAL A 175 18.59 8.62 5.74
C VAL A 175 17.27 8.25 5.08
N THR A 176 17.35 7.55 3.94
CA THR A 176 16.17 7.07 3.22
C THR A 176 16.13 5.55 3.25
N TYR A 177 14.97 4.98 3.56
CA TYR A 177 14.81 3.53 3.67
C TYR A 177 13.41 3.08 3.26
N ARG A 178 13.28 1.79 2.91
CA ARG A 178 12.01 1.17 2.55
C ARG A 178 11.45 0.36 3.72
N VAL A 179 10.14 0.45 3.88
CA VAL A 179 9.39 -0.27 4.92
C VAL A 179 8.32 -1.11 4.24
N PRO A 180 8.51 -2.43 4.15
CA PRO A 180 7.50 -3.35 3.62
C PRO A 180 6.23 -3.36 4.49
N GLY A 181 5.07 -3.52 3.84
CA GLY A 181 3.77 -3.59 4.49
C GLY A 181 3.17 -2.23 4.87
N MET A 182 3.93 -1.13 4.82
CA MET A 182 3.33 0.21 4.86
C MET A 182 2.59 0.47 3.56
N SER A 183 1.31 0.81 3.65
CA SER A 183 0.49 1.00 2.46
C SER A 183 -0.59 2.04 2.68
N TRP A 184 -1.20 2.46 1.58
CA TRP A 184 -2.39 3.26 1.61
C TRP A 184 -3.42 2.74 0.61
N GLY A 185 -4.66 3.18 0.77
CA GLY A 185 -5.75 2.93 -0.16
C GLY A 185 -6.88 3.90 0.08
N SER A 186 -7.92 3.88 -0.74
CA SER A 186 -9.09 4.71 -0.54
C SER A 186 -10.35 3.86 -0.29
N ARG A 187 -11.25 4.44 0.48
CA ARG A 187 -12.57 3.88 0.75
C ARG A 187 -13.61 5.00 0.69
N TYR A 188 -14.74 4.69 0.10
CA TYR A 188 -15.82 5.66 -0.09
C TYR A 188 -17.10 5.17 0.57
N LYS A 189 -17.91 6.14 1.05
CA LYS A 189 -19.29 5.93 1.49
C LYS A 189 -20.19 6.82 0.67
N LEU A 190 -21.13 6.21 -0.03
CA LEU A 190 -22.07 6.88 -0.91
C LEU A 190 -23.48 6.74 -0.35
N TYR A 191 -24.04 7.83 0.17
CA TYR A 191 -25.40 7.87 0.68
C TYR A 191 -26.35 8.35 -0.39
N LEU A 192 -27.20 7.43 -0.89
CA LEU A 192 -28.09 7.68 -2.01
C LEU A 192 -29.34 8.44 -1.59
N GLY A 193 -29.56 9.60 -2.24
CA GLY A 193 -30.86 10.26 -2.34
C GLY A 193 -31.63 9.84 -3.61
N GLU A 194 -32.59 10.62 -4.03
CA GLU A 194 -33.35 10.38 -5.28
C GLU A 194 -32.59 10.83 -6.52
N LYS A 195 -32.07 12.06 -6.52
CA LYS A 195 -31.38 12.70 -7.64
C LYS A 195 -29.92 13.05 -7.33
N THR A 196 -29.56 13.07 -6.05
CA THR A 196 -28.22 13.36 -5.57
C THR A 196 -27.75 12.27 -4.62
N ALA A 197 -26.44 12.22 -4.37
CA ALA A 197 -25.84 11.37 -3.36
C ALA A 197 -24.74 12.14 -2.61
N ARG A 198 -24.61 11.87 -1.32
CA ARG A 198 -23.47 12.39 -0.52
C ARG A 198 -22.32 11.40 -0.59
N LEU A 199 -21.18 11.85 -1.13
CA LEU A 199 -19.96 11.08 -1.26
C LEU A 199 -18.96 11.49 -0.18
N PHE A 200 -18.59 10.55 0.67
CA PHE A 200 -17.49 10.70 1.62
C PHE A 200 -16.34 9.79 1.19
N GLY A 201 -15.15 10.35 1.08
CA GLY A 201 -13.94 9.61 0.76
C GLY A 201 -12.96 9.64 1.92
N TYR A 202 -12.32 8.50 2.16
CA TYR A 202 -11.36 8.29 3.24
C TYR A 202 -10.08 7.68 2.67
N ILE A 203 -8.95 8.18 3.12
CA ILE A 203 -7.65 7.55 2.93
C ILE A 203 -7.41 6.58 4.08
N ILE A 204 -7.06 5.36 3.76
CA ILE A 204 -6.65 4.34 4.72
C ILE A 204 -5.14 4.25 4.67
N VAL A 205 -4.47 4.52 5.78
CA VAL A 205 -3.02 4.39 5.93
C VAL A 205 -2.73 3.25 6.88
N LYS A 206 -1.89 2.31 6.48
CA LYS A 206 -1.42 1.19 7.32
C LYS A 206 0.06 1.37 7.64
N ASN A 207 0.38 1.28 8.92
CA ASN A 207 1.74 1.22 9.43
C ASN A 207 1.87 -0.03 10.31
N PRO A 208 2.46 -1.13 9.82
CA PRO A 208 2.63 -2.35 10.61
C PRO A 208 3.81 -2.30 11.57
N THR A 209 4.65 -1.26 11.49
CA THR A 209 5.88 -1.15 12.28
C THR A 209 5.63 -0.63 13.69
N SER A 210 6.59 -0.86 14.58
CA SER A 210 6.58 -0.28 15.92
C SER A 210 7.01 1.19 15.97
N LYS A 211 7.38 1.78 14.81
CA LYS A 211 7.80 3.19 14.71
C LYS A 211 6.62 4.09 14.37
N GLU A 212 6.51 5.18 15.12
CA GLU A 212 5.60 6.29 14.84
C GLU A 212 6.34 7.38 14.05
N TYR A 213 5.64 8.04 13.12
CA TYR A 213 6.16 9.18 12.37
C TYR A 213 5.29 10.39 12.69
N GLU A 214 5.83 11.28 13.55
CA GLU A 214 5.13 12.49 13.98
C GLU A 214 5.36 13.62 12.99
N ASN A 215 4.29 14.39 12.71
CA ASN A 215 4.31 15.57 11.83
C ASN A 215 5.02 15.32 10.49
N ALA A 216 4.89 14.10 9.96
CA ALA A 216 5.53 13.70 8.71
C ALA A 216 4.85 14.35 7.48
N LYS A 217 5.64 14.75 6.51
CA LYS A 217 5.15 15.15 5.18
C LYS A 217 4.77 13.88 4.41
N VAL A 218 3.47 13.59 4.36
CA VAL A 218 2.97 12.35 3.75
C VAL A 218 2.58 12.59 2.31
N ALA A 219 3.11 11.76 1.40
CA ALA A 219 2.75 11.68 0.01
C ALA A 219 2.19 10.28 -0.31
N LEU A 220 0.99 10.23 -0.86
CA LEU A 220 0.36 9.00 -1.31
C LEU A 220 0.57 8.87 -2.81
N VAL A 221 1.23 7.81 -3.22
CA VAL A 221 1.61 7.57 -4.62
C VAL A 221 0.72 6.49 -5.20
N SER A 222 -0.06 6.83 -6.23
CA SER A 222 -0.89 5.90 -6.99
C SER A 222 -0.34 5.74 -8.39
N GLY A 223 -0.25 4.51 -8.84
CA GLY A 223 0.26 4.11 -10.13
C GLY A 223 1.06 2.81 -10.05
N ASP A 224 1.38 2.24 -11.19
CA ASP A 224 2.12 0.97 -11.28
C ASP A 224 3.64 1.20 -11.08
N VAL A 225 4.06 1.28 -9.81
CA VAL A 225 5.47 1.39 -9.44
C VAL A 225 6.10 0.01 -9.43
N GLN A 226 7.04 -0.21 -10.32
CA GLN A 226 7.76 -1.48 -10.40
C GLN A 226 9.03 -1.41 -9.56
N PHE A 227 9.03 -2.11 -8.43
CA PHE A 227 10.25 -2.36 -7.66
C PHE A 227 10.99 -3.57 -8.25
N TYR A 228 12.32 -3.48 -8.26
CA TYR A 228 13.14 -4.62 -8.69
C TYR A 228 12.90 -5.80 -7.74
N SER A 229 12.54 -6.94 -8.33
CA SER A 229 12.51 -8.23 -7.65
C SER A 229 13.46 -9.18 -8.40
N PRO A 230 14.31 -9.95 -7.73
CA PRO A 230 15.20 -10.90 -8.39
C PRO A 230 14.45 -11.98 -9.19
N TYR A 231 13.14 -12.12 -8.97
CA TYR A 231 12.24 -13.02 -9.71
C TYR A 231 11.46 -12.34 -10.85
N SER A 232 11.63 -11.01 -11.02
CA SER A 232 10.98 -10.25 -12.09
C SER A 232 11.91 -9.12 -12.54
N PRO A 233 12.69 -9.32 -13.62
CA PRO A 233 13.59 -8.27 -14.11
C PRO A 233 12.79 -7.19 -14.83
N ARG A 234 12.42 -6.11 -14.16
CA ARG A 234 11.95 -4.86 -14.77
C ARG A 234 12.31 -3.64 -13.93
N TYR A 235 12.70 -2.59 -14.61
CA TYR A 235 13.33 -1.33 -14.25
C TYR A 235 12.83 -0.63 -12.97
N VAL A 236 13.79 -0.17 -12.16
CA VAL A 236 13.58 0.65 -10.96
C VAL A 236 13.68 2.12 -11.34
N TYR A 237 12.68 2.93 -11.00
CA TYR A 237 12.78 4.39 -10.93
C TYR A 237 12.65 4.85 -9.49
N THR A 238 13.64 5.60 -9.02
CA THR A 238 13.65 6.18 -7.67
C THR A 238 12.95 7.54 -7.71
N LEU A 239 11.79 7.66 -7.08
CA LEU A 239 10.99 8.89 -7.00
C LEU A 239 11.06 9.55 -5.61
N ALA A 240 12.26 9.74 -5.08
CA ALA A 240 12.45 10.44 -3.79
C ALA A 240 12.29 11.98 -3.86
N VAL A 241 12.07 12.57 -5.06
CA VAL A 241 12.20 14.02 -5.28
C VAL A 241 10.87 14.77 -5.33
N ALA A 242 9.72 14.09 -5.31
CA ALA A 242 8.43 14.74 -5.57
C ALA A 242 7.85 15.51 -4.38
N ALA A 243 8.26 15.24 -3.16
CA ALA A 243 7.66 15.85 -1.97
C ALA A 243 8.10 17.31 -1.69
N GLU A 244 9.23 17.74 -2.23
CA GLU A 244 9.75 19.11 -1.97
C GLU A 244 9.05 20.23 -2.76
N LYS A 245 8.30 19.92 -3.83
CA LYS A 245 7.65 20.94 -4.69
C LYS A 245 6.15 21.12 -4.49
N SER A 246 5.49 20.31 -3.66
CA SER A 246 4.06 20.44 -3.46
C SER A 246 3.71 21.35 -2.29
N GLY A 247 3.85 22.65 -2.46
CA GLY A 247 3.17 23.66 -1.65
C GLY A 247 1.69 23.75 -1.96
N GLY A 248 1.03 22.63 -2.29
CA GLY A 248 -0.37 22.55 -2.65
C GLY A 248 -1.24 22.28 -1.40
N SER A 249 -2.39 22.92 -1.38
CA SER A 249 -3.47 22.64 -0.43
C SER A 249 -3.84 21.15 -0.42
N GLN A 250 -4.19 20.60 0.75
CA GLN A 250 -4.72 19.24 0.89
C GLN A 250 -5.75 18.93 -0.20
N GLY A 251 -5.49 17.94 -1.05
CA GLY A 251 -6.52 17.30 -1.82
C GLY A 251 -6.41 17.26 -3.35
N GLU A 252 -5.60 18.07 -4.02
CA GLU A 252 -5.43 17.91 -5.47
C GLU A 252 -4.14 17.15 -5.78
N PRO A 253 -4.22 16.02 -6.55
CA PRO A 253 -3.03 15.26 -6.89
C PRO A 253 -2.13 16.03 -7.85
N VAL A 254 -0.83 15.91 -7.61
CA VAL A 254 0.20 16.40 -8.53
C VAL A 254 0.62 15.23 -9.42
N LYS A 255 0.62 15.45 -10.73
CA LYS A 255 1.16 14.45 -11.65
C LYS A 255 2.68 14.52 -11.66
N VAL A 256 3.32 13.41 -11.31
CA VAL A 256 4.77 13.24 -11.37
C VAL A 256 5.06 12.06 -12.29
N GLU A 257 5.60 12.33 -13.48
CA GLU A 257 5.77 11.33 -14.53
C GLU A 257 4.43 10.61 -14.86
N ALA A 258 4.36 9.30 -14.65
CA ALA A 258 3.16 8.48 -14.83
C ALA A 258 2.32 8.31 -13.55
N PHE A 259 2.73 8.94 -12.43
CA PHE A 259 2.12 8.74 -11.12
C PHE A 259 1.25 9.92 -10.71
N HIS A 260 0.23 9.60 -9.90
CA HIS A 260 -0.55 10.60 -9.18
C HIS A 260 -0.10 10.61 -7.71
N VAL A 261 0.38 11.77 -7.26
CA VAL A 261 0.83 11.99 -5.90
C VAL A 261 -0.19 12.86 -5.17
N TYR A 262 -0.77 12.31 -4.10
CA TYR A 262 -1.74 13.01 -3.24
C TYR A 262 -1.04 13.47 -1.97
N PRO A 263 -0.75 14.77 -1.79
CA PRO A 263 -0.17 15.28 -0.55
C PRO A 263 -1.24 15.30 0.55
N LEU A 264 -0.97 14.64 1.67
CA LEU A 264 -1.82 14.75 2.87
C LEU A 264 -1.42 15.92 3.78
N GLY A 265 -0.25 16.51 3.52
CA GLY A 265 0.35 17.49 4.42
C GLY A 265 0.97 16.85 5.68
N PRO A 266 1.30 17.66 6.69
CA PRO A 266 1.83 17.15 7.95
C PRO A 266 0.81 16.25 8.64
N THR A 267 1.19 15.00 8.87
CA THR A 267 0.31 13.96 9.41
C THR A 267 1.09 13.06 10.36
N ASP A 268 0.50 12.74 11.51
CA ASP A 268 1.05 11.74 12.41
C ASP A 268 0.64 10.34 11.91
N ILE A 269 1.61 9.48 11.65
CA ILE A 269 1.38 8.08 11.33
C ILE A 269 1.72 7.23 12.55
N LYS A 270 0.68 6.73 13.23
CA LYS A 270 0.83 5.98 14.47
C LYS A 270 1.45 4.60 14.24
N ALA A 271 2.23 4.13 15.21
CA ALA A 271 2.83 2.79 15.20
C ALA A 271 1.77 1.69 15.24
N ALA A 272 2.03 0.54 14.61
CA ALA A 272 1.18 -0.66 14.61
C ALA A 272 -0.31 -0.34 14.39
N SER A 273 -0.62 0.53 13.42
CA SER A 273 -1.97 1.08 13.26
C SER A 273 -2.50 1.01 11.84
N THR A 274 -3.84 1.05 11.75
CA THR A 274 -4.57 1.40 10.54
C THR A 274 -5.35 2.67 10.82
N MET A 275 -5.10 3.71 10.05
CA MET A 275 -5.71 5.03 10.21
C MET A 275 -6.69 5.28 9.07
N MET A 276 -7.80 5.92 9.37
CA MET A 276 -8.80 6.37 8.40
C MET A 276 -8.89 7.89 8.43
N ILE A 277 -8.46 8.54 7.37
CA ILE A 277 -8.33 9.99 7.26
C ILE A 277 -9.38 10.50 6.26
N PRO A 278 -10.34 11.35 6.67
CA PRO A 278 -11.33 11.93 5.74
C PRO A 278 -10.63 12.90 4.78
N TYR A 279 -10.94 12.79 3.48
CA TYR A 279 -10.36 13.68 2.48
C TYR A 279 -11.38 14.21 1.45
N ILE A 280 -12.54 13.55 1.31
CA ILE A 280 -13.65 14.00 0.46
C ILE A 280 -14.92 14.07 1.29
N SER A 281 -15.66 15.17 1.11
CA SER A 281 -17.05 15.32 1.54
C SER A 281 -17.72 16.23 0.51
N THR A 282 -18.56 15.63 -0.35
CA THR A 282 -19.20 16.35 -1.46
C THR A 282 -20.58 15.76 -1.76
N GLU A 283 -21.42 16.54 -2.39
CA GLU A 283 -22.69 16.08 -2.98
C GLU A 283 -22.52 15.97 -4.50
N VAL A 284 -23.00 14.88 -5.08
CA VAL A 284 -22.92 14.59 -6.50
C VAL A 284 -24.31 14.35 -7.07
N GLU A 285 -24.57 14.83 -8.28
CA GLU A 285 -25.78 14.47 -9.03
C GLU A 285 -25.64 13.06 -9.58
N ILE A 286 -26.66 12.22 -9.33
CA ILE A 286 -26.67 10.83 -9.79
C ILE A 286 -27.67 10.64 -10.92
N LYS A 287 -27.32 9.74 -11.85
CA LYS A 287 -28.23 9.22 -12.86
C LYS A 287 -28.43 7.74 -12.61
N ARG A 288 -29.68 7.32 -12.43
CA ARG A 288 -30.07 5.91 -12.31
C ARG A 288 -30.28 5.32 -13.70
N GLN A 289 -29.84 4.11 -13.89
CA GLN A 289 -29.97 3.37 -15.13
C GLN A 289 -30.42 1.94 -14.81
N TYR A 290 -31.41 1.48 -15.52
CA TYR A 290 -31.93 0.11 -15.44
C TYR A 290 -31.60 -0.58 -16.74
N LEU A 291 -30.93 -1.75 -16.66
CA LEU A 291 -30.44 -2.51 -17.81
C LEU A 291 -31.00 -3.92 -17.78
N TYR A 292 -31.64 -4.31 -18.89
CA TYR A 292 -31.98 -5.69 -19.18
C TYR A 292 -31.15 -6.20 -20.34
N GLU A 293 -30.40 -7.29 -20.12
CA GLU A 293 -29.60 -7.90 -21.15
C GLU A 293 -30.32 -9.12 -21.74
N SER A 294 -30.30 -9.25 -23.06
CA SER A 294 -31.04 -10.23 -23.83
C SER A 294 -30.19 -10.87 -24.93
N TRP A 295 -30.54 -12.07 -25.30
CA TRP A 295 -29.85 -12.89 -26.31
C TRP A 295 -30.88 -13.62 -27.18
N SER A 296 -30.45 -14.35 -28.23
CA SER A 296 -31.27 -15.05 -29.18
C SER A 296 -31.83 -16.40 -28.63
N TYR A 297 -32.29 -16.38 -27.37
CA TYR A 297 -32.97 -17.52 -26.76
C TYR A 297 -33.97 -17.06 -25.71
N ASP A 298 -34.97 -17.91 -25.45
CA ASP A 298 -36.00 -17.63 -24.47
C ASP A 298 -35.40 -17.53 -23.08
N ARG A 299 -35.68 -16.40 -22.41
CA ARG A 299 -35.14 -16.15 -21.09
C ARG A 299 -36.06 -15.20 -20.33
N THR A 300 -36.19 -15.44 -19.02
CA THR A 300 -36.72 -14.47 -18.06
C THR A 300 -35.66 -14.16 -17.01
N ALA A 301 -35.39 -12.88 -16.77
CA ALA A 301 -34.36 -12.45 -15.82
C ALA A 301 -34.72 -11.09 -15.19
N ASN A 302 -34.02 -10.76 -14.11
CA ASN A 302 -34.17 -9.45 -13.48
C ASN A 302 -33.48 -8.36 -14.32
N VAL A 303 -33.91 -7.15 -14.13
CA VAL A 303 -33.28 -5.91 -14.59
C VAL A 303 -32.26 -5.49 -13.55
N TYR A 304 -31.09 -5.01 -13.99
CA TYR A 304 -30.03 -4.53 -13.10
C TYR A 304 -30.07 -3.02 -12.98
N GLU A 305 -30.00 -2.54 -11.74
CA GLU A 305 -29.87 -1.13 -11.42
C GLU A 305 -28.40 -0.75 -11.26
N SER A 306 -28.04 0.38 -11.86
CA SER A 306 -26.76 1.05 -11.64
C SER A 306 -26.99 2.54 -11.48
N ILE A 307 -25.99 3.22 -10.88
CA ILE A 307 -25.93 4.66 -10.82
C ILE A 307 -24.65 5.16 -11.48
N SER A 308 -24.70 6.38 -11.95
CA SER A 308 -23.52 7.08 -12.41
C SER A 308 -23.52 8.52 -11.94
N PHE A 309 -22.30 9.05 -11.70
CA PHE A 309 -22.09 10.47 -11.40
C PHE A 309 -20.79 10.95 -12.03
N LYS A 310 -20.67 12.26 -12.22
CA LYS A 310 -19.45 12.87 -12.73
C LYS A 310 -18.53 13.21 -11.58
N ALA A 311 -17.27 12.77 -11.66
CA ALA A 311 -16.26 13.08 -10.65
C ALA A 311 -15.93 14.59 -10.69
N ASP A 312 -16.08 15.30 -9.58
CA ASP A 312 -15.73 16.72 -9.43
C ASP A 312 -14.24 16.95 -9.20
N ARG A 313 -13.54 15.89 -8.85
CA ARG A 313 -12.07 15.82 -8.59
C ARG A 313 -11.54 14.46 -9.00
N VAL A 314 -10.23 14.28 -8.89
CA VAL A 314 -9.62 12.95 -9.05
C VAL A 314 -10.01 12.06 -7.88
N LEU A 315 -10.47 10.85 -8.19
CA LEU A 315 -10.83 9.82 -7.20
C LEU A 315 -9.83 8.66 -7.33
N PRO A 316 -9.02 8.37 -6.31
CA PRO A 316 -8.21 7.15 -6.27
C PRO A 316 -9.06 5.88 -6.38
N ALA A 317 -8.49 4.80 -6.92
CA ALA A 317 -9.15 3.50 -6.92
C ALA A 317 -9.49 3.04 -5.49
N GLY A 318 -10.67 2.45 -5.30
CA GLY A 318 -11.07 2.00 -3.98
C GLY A 318 -12.47 1.44 -3.89
N VAL A 319 -12.79 0.91 -2.70
CA VAL A 319 -14.10 0.32 -2.41
C VAL A 319 -15.11 1.42 -2.09
N VAL A 320 -16.29 1.34 -2.70
CA VAL A 320 -17.44 2.20 -2.43
C VAL A 320 -18.53 1.39 -1.73
N GLU A 321 -18.83 1.74 -0.49
CA GLU A 321 -19.98 1.26 0.24
C GLU A 321 -21.19 2.15 -0.08
N ILE A 322 -22.31 1.56 -0.47
CA ILE A 322 -23.51 2.26 -0.92
C ILE A 322 -24.58 2.14 0.17
N TYR A 323 -25.02 3.28 0.66
CA TYR A 323 -26.03 3.37 1.72
C TYR A 323 -27.30 4.05 1.21
N ARG A 324 -28.43 3.60 1.74
CA ARG A 324 -29.74 4.26 1.64
C ARG A 324 -30.18 4.70 3.03
N GLU A 325 -30.54 5.97 3.17
CA GLU A 325 -31.16 6.47 4.39
C GLU A 325 -32.63 6.03 4.42
N THR A 326 -33.06 5.47 5.53
CA THR A 326 -34.44 5.04 5.81
C THR A 326 -34.84 5.54 7.18
N ASP A 327 -36.13 5.47 7.51
CA ASP A 327 -36.64 5.82 8.86
C ASP A 327 -36.00 4.98 9.97
N GLY A 328 -35.50 3.78 9.65
CA GLY A 328 -34.81 2.88 10.56
C GLY A 328 -33.28 3.10 10.63
N GLY A 329 -32.74 4.09 9.92
CA GLY A 329 -31.33 4.38 9.85
C GLY A 329 -30.68 4.09 8.48
N ASN A 330 -29.37 3.99 8.44
CA ASN A 330 -28.62 3.76 7.20
C ASN A 330 -28.57 2.26 6.85
N LEU A 331 -29.13 1.90 5.72
CA LEU A 331 -29.10 0.54 5.18
C LEU A 331 -27.96 0.43 4.17
N LEU A 332 -27.00 -0.48 4.39
CA LEU A 332 -26.00 -0.85 3.39
C LEU A 332 -26.69 -1.68 2.29
N ILE A 333 -26.74 -1.16 1.07
CA ILE A 333 -27.42 -1.80 -0.06
C ILE A 333 -26.47 -2.42 -1.08
N GLY A 334 -25.17 -2.16 -0.97
CA GLY A 334 -24.16 -2.78 -1.82
C GLY A 334 -22.75 -2.26 -1.58
N GLU A 335 -21.82 -2.98 -2.13
CA GLU A 335 -20.41 -2.56 -2.23
C GLU A 335 -19.95 -2.72 -3.69
N ASN A 336 -19.07 -1.83 -4.12
CA ASN A 336 -18.47 -1.89 -5.45
C ASN A 336 -17.03 -1.39 -5.39
N HIS A 337 -16.29 -1.56 -6.46
CA HIS A 337 -14.96 -0.99 -6.63
C HIS A 337 -14.98 0.04 -7.73
N ILE A 338 -14.34 1.20 -7.51
CA ILE A 338 -14.10 2.18 -8.55
C ILE A 338 -12.61 2.20 -8.89
N GLU A 339 -12.34 2.29 -10.17
CA GLU A 339 -11.00 2.50 -10.68
C GLU A 339 -10.55 3.95 -10.45
N HIS A 340 -9.25 4.19 -10.61
CA HIS A 340 -8.72 5.55 -10.59
C HIS A 340 -9.45 6.42 -11.61
N THR A 341 -10.20 7.40 -11.14
CA THR A 341 -11.11 8.19 -11.97
C THR A 341 -10.64 9.64 -12.04
N PRO A 342 -10.27 10.14 -13.22
CA PRO A 342 -9.90 11.54 -13.43
C PRO A 342 -11.06 12.50 -13.16
N LYS A 343 -10.72 13.74 -12.79
CA LYS A 343 -11.73 14.81 -12.69
C LYS A 343 -12.48 14.98 -14.02
N GLY A 344 -13.79 14.99 -13.94
CA GLY A 344 -14.67 15.17 -15.08
C GLY A 344 -15.11 13.87 -15.75
N ASP A 345 -14.52 12.75 -15.39
CA ASP A 345 -14.94 11.43 -15.90
C ASP A 345 -16.16 10.90 -15.14
N VAL A 346 -16.79 9.87 -15.68
CA VAL A 346 -18.03 9.29 -15.16
C VAL A 346 -17.75 8.02 -14.38
N VAL A 347 -18.03 8.07 -13.08
CA VAL A 347 -18.07 6.89 -12.21
C VAL A 347 -19.38 6.15 -12.47
N ARG A 348 -19.29 4.80 -12.67
CA ARG A 348 -20.46 3.92 -12.77
C ARG A 348 -20.39 2.86 -11.69
N ILE A 349 -21.49 2.69 -10.98
CA ILE A 349 -21.58 1.80 -9.82
C ILE A 349 -22.82 0.93 -9.96
N GLY A 350 -22.65 -0.39 -10.01
CA GLY A 350 -23.73 -1.35 -9.96
C GLY A 350 -24.34 -1.39 -8.56
N ILE A 351 -25.66 -1.31 -8.46
CA ILE A 351 -26.38 -1.48 -7.19
C ILE A 351 -26.81 -2.94 -7.04
N GLY A 352 -27.38 -3.53 -8.11
CA GLY A 352 -27.84 -4.91 -8.07
C GLY A 352 -29.09 -5.15 -8.92
N LYS A 353 -29.83 -6.17 -8.56
CA LYS A 353 -31.10 -6.54 -9.23
C LYS A 353 -32.23 -5.68 -8.68
N ASP A 354 -33.00 -5.07 -9.58
CA ASP A 354 -34.28 -4.48 -9.21
C ASP A 354 -35.35 -5.60 -9.19
N TYR A 355 -35.97 -5.83 -8.05
CA TYR A 355 -36.95 -6.88 -7.88
C TYR A 355 -38.35 -6.51 -8.40
N ASP A 356 -38.61 -5.21 -8.62
CA ASP A 356 -39.85 -4.72 -9.20
C ASP A 356 -39.82 -4.77 -10.72
N LEU A 357 -38.65 -4.98 -11.33
CA LEU A 357 -38.48 -5.07 -12.77
C LEU A 357 -38.13 -6.49 -13.24
N LYS A 358 -38.87 -6.99 -14.20
CA LYS A 358 -38.65 -8.30 -14.80
C LYS A 358 -38.63 -8.19 -16.33
N GLY A 359 -37.60 -8.76 -16.92
CA GLY A 359 -37.47 -8.83 -18.37
C GLY A 359 -37.71 -10.24 -18.89
N THR A 360 -38.44 -10.37 -20.00
CA THR A 360 -38.65 -11.64 -20.69
C THR A 360 -38.29 -11.46 -22.16
N THR A 361 -37.38 -12.30 -22.63
CA THR A 361 -37.00 -12.44 -24.03
C THR A 361 -37.71 -13.68 -24.62
N LYS A 362 -38.32 -13.54 -25.77
CA LYS A 362 -38.87 -14.65 -26.57
C LYS A 362 -38.38 -14.54 -27.99
N VAL A 363 -37.87 -15.65 -28.54
CA VAL A 363 -37.60 -15.81 -29.97
C VAL A 363 -38.92 -16.19 -30.62
N LEU A 364 -39.47 -15.29 -31.40
CA LEU A 364 -40.75 -15.48 -32.08
C LEU A 364 -40.60 -16.33 -33.35
N ASP A 365 -39.46 -16.17 -34.02
CA ASP A 365 -39.14 -16.89 -35.26
C ASP A 365 -37.63 -16.91 -35.46
N SER A 366 -37.12 -17.97 -36.13
CA SER A 366 -35.74 -18.13 -36.53
C SER A 366 -35.61 -18.85 -37.84
N GLU A 367 -34.94 -18.25 -38.82
CA GLU A 367 -34.61 -18.82 -40.11
C GLU A 367 -33.10 -18.99 -40.20
N HIS A 368 -32.68 -20.11 -40.80
CA HIS A 368 -31.28 -20.44 -40.97
C HIS A 368 -30.98 -20.85 -42.41
N GLY A 369 -29.89 -20.37 -42.96
CA GLY A 369 -29.37 -20.74 -44.27
C GLY A 369 -27.88 -20.99 -44.24
N GLU A 370 -27.28 -21.26 -45.39
CA GLU A 370 -25.83 -21.44 -45.48
C GLU A 370 -25.16 -20.09 -45.32
N GLY A 371 -24.38 -19.93 -44.18
CA GLY A 371 -23.64 -18.73 -43.86
C GLY A 371 -24.49 -17.57 -43.27
N TRP A 372 -25.76 -17.81 -42.92
CA TRP A 372 -26.58 -16.78 -42.28
C TRP A 372 -27.67 -17.35 -41.37
N ALA A 373 -28.11 -16.51 -40.41
CA ALA A 373 -29.28 -16.76 -39.57
C ALA A 373 -30.03 -15.47 -39.32
N LYS A 374 -31.38 -15.56 -39.31
CA LYS A 374 -32.27 -14.44 -39.07
C LYS A 374 -33.13 -14.74 -37.85
N TYR A 375 -33.28 -13.78 -36.97
CA TYR A 375 -34.01 -13.91 -35.71
C TYR A 375 -35.05 -12.81 -35.58
N ARG A 376 -36.26 -13.20 -35.17
CA ARG A 376 -37.31 -12.27 -34.74
C ARG A 376 -37.53 -12.44 -33.26
N VAL A 377 -37.19 -11.39 -32.49
CA VAL A 377 -37.13 -11.42 -31.03
C VAL A 377 -38.13 -10.41 -30.46
N LYS A 378 -38.85 -10.82 -29.41
CA LYS A 378 -39.65 -9.92 -28.57
C LYS A 378 -39.06 -9.85 -27.18
N VAL A 379 -38.79 -8.66 -26.70
CA VAL A 379 -38.43 -8.40 -25.30
C VAL A 379 -39.54 -7.62 -24.64
N THR A 380 -40.01 -8.13 -23.50
CA THR A 380 -41.02 -7.50 -22.66
C THR A 380 -40.43 -7.17 -21.30
N ILE A 381 -40.61 -5.93 -20.84
CA ILE A 381 -40.27 -5.52 -19.47
C ILE A 381 -41.57 -5.28 -18.72
N GLU A 382 -41.71 -5.89 -17.55
CA GLU A 382 -42.78 -5.73 -16.59
C GLU A 382 -42.26 -4.93 -15.39
N ASN A 383 -43.06 -3.98 -14.94
CA ASN A 383 -42.77 -3.15 -13.78
C ASN A 383 -43.86 -3.37 -12.73
N PHE A 384 -43.53 -3.98 -11.60
CA PHE A 384 -44.42 -4.27 -10.47
C PHE A 384 -44.36 -3.19 -9.40
N GLY A 385 -43.49 -2.18 -9.54
CA GLY A 385 -43.37 -1.05 -8.64
C GLY A 385 -44.38 0.06 -8.89
N ASP A 386 -44.40 1.03 -7.97
CA ASP A 386 -45.38 2.13 -7.94
C ASP A 386 -44.95 3.33 -8.83
N ASP A 387 -43.72 3.36 -9.32
CA ASP A 387 -43.19 4.45 -10.15
C ASP A 387 -42.87 3.97 -11.57
N SER A 388 -43.03 4.88 -12.54
CA SER A 388 -42.59 4.63 -13.93
C SER A 388 -41.08 4.56 -14.02
N LYS A 389 -40.55 3.52 -14.66
CA LYS A 389 -39.11 3.32 -14.83
C LYS A 389 -38.71 3.27 -16.31
N THR A 390 -37.58 3.87 -16.64
CA THR A 390 -37.01 3.82 -18.00
C THR A 390 -35.90 2.78 -18.03
N VAL A 391 -36.13 1.72 -18.81
CA VAL A 391 -35.24 0.56 -18.90
C VAL A 391 -34.56 0.52 -20.25
N ILE A 392 -33.24 0.33 -20.25
CA ILE A 392 -32.47 0.01 -21.44
C ILE A 392 -32.55 -1.50 -21.66
N VAL A 393 -33.03 -1.89 -22.82
CA VAL A 393 -32.96 -3.27 -23.30
C VAL A 393 -31.79 -3.39 -24.26
N ARG A 394 -30.75 -4.12 -23.85
CA ARG A 394 -29.59 -4.43 -24.69
C ARG A 394 -29.70 -5.85 -25.20
N HIS A 395 -29.79 -6.03 -26.51
CA HIS A 395 -29.79 -7.34 -27.15
C HIS A 395 -28.47 -7.59 -27.88
N TYR A 396 -27.79 -8.66 -27.51
CA TYR A 396 -26.53 -9.07 -28.13
C TYR A 396 -26.80 -9.81 -29.43
N LYS A 397 -26.28 -9.30 -30.55
CA LYS A 397 -26.49 -9.81 -31.91
C LYS A 397 -25.21 -10.29 -32.62
N TYR A 398 -24.06 -10.22 -31.94
CA TYR A 398 -22.78 -10.79 -32.37
C TYR A 398 -22.41 -10.60 -33.85
N GLY A 399 -22.34 -9.37 -34.31
CA GLY A 399 -22.05 -9.03 -35.70
C GLY A 399 -23.28 -8.90 -36.60
N GLY A 400 -24.46 -9.25 -36.09
CA GLY A 400 -25.71 -9.15 -36.83
C GLY A 400 -26.11 -7.69 -37.15
N LYS A 401 -26.90 -7.53 -38.22
CA LYS A 401 -27.45 -6.23 -38.62
C LYS A 401 -28.94 -6.18 -38.29
N LEU A 402 -29.39 -5.12 -37.66
CA LEU A 402 -30.81 -4.86 -37.41
C LEU A 402 -31.54 -4.65 -38.76
N ILE A 403 -32.64 -5.38 -38.95
CA ILE A 403 -33.50 -5.24 -40.15
C ILE A 403 -34.69 -4.35 -39.85
N SER A 404 -35.40 -4.60 -38.73
CA SER A 404 -36.57 -3.89 -38.36
C SER A 404 -36.80 -3.88 -36.85
N SER A 405 -37.52 -2.91 -36.33
CA SER A 405 -37.93 -2.85 -34.93
C SER A 405 -39.18 -2.03 -34.71
N THR A 406 -39.95 -2.37 -33.67
CA THR A 406 -41.18 -1.61 -33.30
C THR A 406 -40.87 -0.34 -32.49
N VAL A 407 -39.66 -0.22 -31.97
CA VAL A 407 -39.13 0.95 -31.24
C VAL A 407 -37.81 1.31 -31.92
N SER A 408 -37.58 2.59 -32.19
CA SER A 408 -36.30 3.01 -32.74
C SER A 408 -35.15 2.67 -31.82
N PRO A 409 -34.03 2.12 -32.32
CA PRO A 409 -32.87 1.83 -31.49
C PRO A 409 -32.28 3.15 -30.93
N SER A 410 -31.85 3.10 -29.68
CA SER A 410 -31.12 4.21 -29.04
C SER A 410 -29.63 4.13 -29.30
N ASP A 411 -29.12 2.92 -29.51
CA ASP A 411 -27.72 2.64 -29.90
C ASP A 411 -27.65 1.33 -30.68
N GLU A 412 -26.74 1.25 -31.64
CA GLU A 412 -26.46 0.04 -32.40
C GLU A 412 -24.98 -0.06 -32.70
N THR A 413 -24.40 -1.18 -32.32
CA THR A 413 -23.00 -1.56 -32.60
C THR A 413 -22.93 -2.90 -33.32
N ALA A 414 -21.74 -3.36 -33.68
CA ALA A 414 -21.57 -4.73 -34.20
C ALA A 414 -21.98 -5.79 -33.19
N GLN A 415 -21.88 -5.54 -31.88
CA GLN A 415 -22.11 -6.51 -30.82
C GLN A 415 -23.55 -6.55 -30.33
N TYR A 416 -24.21 -5.39 -30.25
CA TYR A 416 -25.54 -5.28 -29.65
C TYR A 416 -26.40 -4.18 -30.33
N VAL A 417 -27.67 -4.22 -30.02
CA VAL A 417 -28.63 -3.12 -30.25
C VAL A 417 -29.31 -2.78 -28.91
N GLU A 418 -29.52 -1.49 -28.67
CA GLU A 418 -30.22 -0.98 -27.49
C GLU A 418 -31.56 -0.33 -27.83
N PHE A 419 -32.54 -0.55 -26.95
CA PHE A 419 -33.85 0.11 -27.00
C PHE A 419 -34.16 0.71 -25.64
N ILE A 420 -34.75 1.89 -25.61
CA ILE A 420 -35.20 2.55 -24.37
C ILE A 420 -36.70 2.36 -24.25
N LEU A 421 -37.12 1.71 -23.15
CA LEU A 421 -38.53 1.46 -22.84
C LEU A 421 -38.91 2.18 -21.55
N THR A 422 -39.86 3.13 -21.60
CA THR A 422 -40.46 3.72 -20.41
C THR A 422 -41.65 2.84 -20.01
N VAL A 423 -41.52 2.15 -18.87
CA VAL A 423 -42.48 1.17 -18.37
C VAL A 423 -43.28 1.82 -17.24
N PRO A 424 -44.61 1.97 -17.39
CA PRO A 424 -45.44 2.60 -16.34
C PRO A 424 -45.49 1.74 -15.08
N ALA A 425 -45.83 2.36 -13.96
CA ALA A 425 -46.12 1.67 -12.69
C ALA A 425 -47.17 0.59 -12.90
N GLY A 426 -46.95 -0.60 -12.32
CA GLY A 426 -47.83 -1.76 -12.43
C GLY A 426 -48.09 -2.25 -13.88
N GLY A 427 -47.26 -1.88 -14.83
CA GLY A 427 -47.50 -2.13 -16.23
C GLY A 427 -46.35 -2.83 -16.97
N SER A 428 -46.49 -2.93 -18.28
CA SER A 428 -45.44 -3.52 -19.14
C SER A 428 -45.24 -2.77 -20.42
N ARG A 429 -44.04 -2.93 -21.03
CA ARG A 429 -43.69 -2.48 -22.38
C ARG A 429 -42.89 -3.56 -23.08
N SER A 430 -43.05 -3.61 -24.41
CA SER A 430 -42.26 -4.56 -25.22
C SER A 430 -41.71 -3.90 -26.48
N VAL A 431 -40.59 -4.43 -26.95
CA VAL A 431 -40.03 -4.17 -28.28
C VAL A 431 -39.97 -5.49 -29.02
N THR A 432 -40.32 -5.47 -30.31
CA THR A 432 -40.12 -6.61 -31.24
C THR A 432 -39.19 -6.11 -32.32
N PHE A 433 -38.15 -6.89 -32.63
CA PHE A 433 -37.16 -6.53 -33.65
C PHE A 433 -36.66 -7.79 -34.37
N GLU A 434 -36.09 -7.55 -35.53
CA GLU A 434 -35.58 -8.59 -36.41
C GLU A 434 -34.15 -8.20 -36.84
N TYR A 435 -33.25 -9.16 -36.79
CA TYR A 435 -31.88 -8.97 -37.21
C TYR A 435 -31.33 -10.24 -37.88
N GLU A 436 -30.28 -10.05 -38.71
CA GLU A 436 -29.60 -11.09 -39.46
C GLU A 436 -28.13 -11.12 -39.10
N VAL A 437 -27.61 -12.30 -38.90
CA VAL A 437 -26.19 -12.60 -38.67
C VAL A 437 -25.64 -13.34 -39.87
N ASN A 438 -24.50 -12.90 -40.39
CA ASN A 438 -23.80 -13.54 -41.51
C ASN A 438 -22.40 -13.99 -41.03
N TRP A 439 -21.93 -15.20 -41.39
CA TRP A 439 -20.63 -15.75 -41.05
C TRP A 439 -19.94 -16.50 -42.20
#